data_6b7909090cf3571cb6ce05ab0f3ae582
#
_entry.id   6b7909090cf3571cb6ce05ab0f3ae582
#
_cell.length_a   1.000
_cell.length_b   1.000
_cell.length_c   1.000
_cell.angle_alpha   90.00
_cell.angle_beta   90.00
_cell.angle_gamma   90.00
#
_symmetry.space_group_name_H-M   'P 1'
#
loop_
_entity.id
_entity.type
_entity.pdbx_description
1 polymer ?
#
loop_
_entity_poly.entity_id
_entity_poly.type
_entity_poly.pdbx_seq_one_letter_code
_entity_poly.pdbx_strand_id
1 'polypeptide(L)'
;FMGETAKILTPHKRVLMPTLEATCSLDEGCPIDEFSAFCDAHPDREVVVYANTSAAVKARADWVVTSSIALDVAEHLAEQDKGIIWAPDRHLGDYVRRESGADVLLWDGACIVHEEFKARGIRDLKQVHPDAAVLVHPESPAAVIELADHVGSTTQIIRAACEMPQQTFIVATDQGIFYKLQQAAPDKTFIIAPVSYTHLRAHETLIY
;
A
#
# COMPACT_ATOMS: atom_id res chain seq x y z
N PHE A 1 -12.66 -1.00 7.63
CA PHE A 1 -12.75 -0.21 6.39
C PHE A 1 -13.26 -1.02 5.19
N MET A 2 -12.81 -2.28 4.97
CA MET A 2 -13.24 -3.09 3.79
C MET A 2 -14.75 -3.34 3.74
N GLY A 3 -15.37 -3.70 4.86
CA GLY A 3 -16.82 -3.90 4.95
C GLY A 3 -17.61 -2.63 4.68
N GLU A 4 -17.14 -1.49 5.17
CA GLU A 4 -17.72 -0.17 4.89
C GLU A 4 -17.61 0.17 3.40
N THR A 5 -16.42 -0.02 2.81
CA THR A 5 -16.20 0.21 1.36
C THR A 5 -17.13 -0.67 0.52
N ALA A 6 -17.24 -1.97 0.85
CA ALA A 6 -18.16 -2.86 0.18
C ALA A 6 -19.63 -2.39 0.31
N LYS A 7 -20.01 -1.85 1.48
CA LYS A 7 -21.36 -1.33 1.71
C LYS A 7 -21.63 -0.03 0.97
N ILE A 8 -20.65 0.86 0.88
CA ILE A 8 -20.74 2.11 0.09
C ILE A 8 -20.95 1.78 -1.38
N LEU A 9 -20.17 0.85 -1.94
CA LEU A 9 -20.24 0.48 -3.36
C LEU A 9 -21.47 -0.36 -3.70
N THR A 10 -22.05 -1.08 -2.73
CA THR A 10 -23.22 -1.94 -2.94
C THR A 10 -24.26 -1.77 -1.83
N PRO A 11 -24.91 -0.60 -1.72
CA PRO A 11 -25.74 -0.23 -0.58
C PRO A 11 -26.97 -1.14 -0.39
N HIS A 12 -27.44 -1.76 -1.45
CA HIS A 12 -28.58 -2.69 -1.43
C HIS A 12 -28.21 -4.13 -1.05
N LYS A 13 -26.92 -4.48 -1.03
CA LYS A 13 -26.47 -5.82 -0.66
C LYS A 13 -26.17 -5.93 0.84
N ARG A 14 -26.30 -7.16 1.35
CA ARG A 14 -25.84 -7.50 2.70
C ARG A 14 -24.33 -7.74 2.65
N VAL A 15 -23.57 -7.05 3.50
CA VAL A 15 -22.14 -7.25 3.68
C VAL A 15 -21.95 -8.03 4.98
N LEU A 16 -21.27 -9.16 4.92
CA LEU A 16 -20.96 -10.00 6.06
C LEU A 16 -19.47 -9.88 6.36
N MET A 17 -19.16 -9.63 7.63
CA MET A 17 -17.79 -9.57 8.15
C MET A 17 -17.58 -10.69 9.18
N PRO A 18 -16.40 -11.34 9.20
CA PRO A 18 -16.08 -12.35 10.23
C PRO A 18 -16.09 -11.76 11.64
N THR A 19 -15.63 -10.53 11.80
CA THR A 19 -15.69 -9.73 13.02
C THR A 19 -15.70 -8.25 12.66
N LEU A 20 -16.35 -7.43 13.50
CA LEU A 20 -16.34 -5.97 13.40
C LEU A 20 -15.10 -5.34 14.06
N GLU A 21 -14.38 -6.13 14.86
CA GLU A 21 -13.16 -5.70 15.56
C GLU A 21 -11.91 -5.75 14.65
N ALA A 22 -12.02 -6.39 13.47
CA ALA A 22 -10.92 -6.42 12.52
C ALA A 22 -10.68 -5.02 11.94
N THR A 23 -9.51 -4.48 12.18
CA THR A 23 -9.09 -3.15 11.77
C THR A 23 -7.75 -3.17 11.04
N CYS A 24 -7.25 -2.01 10.67
CA CYS A 24 -6.01 -1.82 9.96
C CYS A 24 -5.26 -0.62 10.55
N SER A 25 -3.95 -0.71 10.68
CA SER A 25 -3.13 0.39 11.21
C SER A 25 -3.29 1.70 10.44
N LEU A 26 -3.60 1.64 9.16
CA LEU A 26 -3.88 2.83 8.34
C LEU A 26 -5.22 3.49 8.72
N ASP A 27 -6.24 2.67 9.01
CA ASP A 27 -7.55 3.15 9.44
C ASP A 27 -7.47 3.75 10.86
N GLU A 28 -6.82 3.02 11.79
CA GLU A 28 -6.58 3.50 13.17
C GLU A 28 -5.68 4.73 13.22
N GLY A 29 -4.68 4.82 12.34
CA GLY A 29 -3.74 5.94 12.25
C GLY A 29 -4.31 7.19 11.55
N CYS A 30 -5.59 7.19 11.15
CA CYS A 30 -6.26 8.32 10.50
C CYS A 30 -7.64 8.59 11.12
N PRO A 31 -7.68 9.04 12.40
CA PRO A 31 -8.94 9.36 13.08
C PRO A 31 -9.64 10.55 12.40
N ILE A 32 -10.97 10.45 12.23
CA ILE A 32 -11.75 11.44 11.46
C ILE A 32 -11.66 12.85 12.01
N ASP A 33 -11.67 13.02 13.32
CA ASP A 33 -11.67 14.36 13.93
C ASP A 33 -10.35 15.10 13.68
N GLU A 34 -9.23 14.40 13.86
CA GLU A 34 -7.89 14.91 13.59
C GLU A 34 -7.67 15.13 12.09
N PHE A 35 -8.12 14.19 11.26
CA PHE A 35 -8.03 14.31 9.81
C PHE A 35 -8.87 15.47 9.27
N SER A 36 -10.08 15.69 9.81
CA SER A 36 -10.92 16.84 9.42
C SER A 36 -10.26 18.16 9.77
N ALA A 37 -9.69 18.29 10.98
CA ALA A 37 -8.95 19.49 11.38
C ALA A 37 -7.72 19.74 10.46
N PHE A 38 -7.04 18.68 10.06
CA PHE A 38 -5.91 18.77 9.11
C PHE A 38 -6.37 19.27 7.74
N CYS A 39 -7.48 18.76 7.21
CA CYS A 39 -8.05 19.22 5.94
C CYS A 39 -8.53 20.68 6.02
N ASP A 40 -9.19 21.06 7.14
CA ASP A 40 -9.71 22.41 7.34
C ASP A 40 -8.59 23.47 7.47
N ALA A 41 -7.40 23.07 7.88
CA ALA A 41 -6.20 23.90 7.87
C ALA A 41 -5.61 24.14 6.47
N HIS A 42 -6.04 23.37 5.47
CA HIS A 42 -5.54 23.42 4.08
C HIS A 42 -6.69 23.39 3.05
N PRO A 43 -7.61 24.38 3.08
CA PRO A 43 -8.87 24.35 2.32
C PRO A 43 -8.70 24.51 0.81
N ASP A 44 -7.51 24.87 0.36
CA ASP A 44 -7.12 25.07 -1.04
C ASP A 44 -6.64 23.79 -1.74
N ARG A 45 -6.61 22.66 -1.00
CA ARG A 45 -6.12 21.38 -1.52
C ARG A 45 -7.23 20.36 -1.75
N GLU A 46 -7.10 19.56 -2.77
CA GLU A 46 -7.95 18.38 -3.00
C GLU A 46 -7.58 17.26 -2.02
N VAL A 47 -8.56 16.65 -1.41
CA VAL A 47 -8.38 15.59 -0.42
C VAL A 47 -8.44 14.22 -1.11
N VAL A 48 -7.31 13.56 -1.22
CA VAL A 48 -7.17 12.23 -1.81
C VAL A 48 -6.88 11.22 -0.71
N VAL A 49 -7.76 10.25 -0.54
CA VAL A 49 -7.58 9.20 0.46
C VAL A 49 -7.44 7.82 -0.18
N TYR A 50 -6.49 7.06 0.33
CA TYR A 50 -6.37 5.65 0.01
C TYR A 50 -7.52 4.87 0.67
N ALA A 51 -8.01 3.83 -0.01
CA ALA A 51 -9.19 3.07 0.38
C ALA A 51 -9.14 2.44 1.78
N ASN A 52 -7.94 2.32 2.37
CA ASN A 52 -7.73 1.76 3.71
C ASN A 52 -8.00 2.77 4.83
N THR A 53 -9.15 3.40 4.79
CA THR A 53 -9.65 4.40 5.74
C THR A 53 -11.11 4.13 6.10
N SER A 54 -11.61 4.72 7.18
CA SER A 54 -13.01 4.62 7.60
C SER A 54 -13.97 5.26 6.58
N ALA A 55 -15.25 4.92 6.67
CA ALA A 55 -16.29 5.57 5.88
C ALA A 55 -16.37 7.08 6.17
N ALA A 56 -16.11 7.49 7.41
CA ALA A 56 -16.10 8.89 7.83
C ALA A 56 -14.98 9.69 7.14
N VAL A 57 -13.76 9.12 7.09
CA VAL A 57 -12.62 9.71 6.37
C VAL A 57 -12.91 9.80 4.86
N LYS A 58 -13.48 8.73 4.26
CA LYS A 58 -13.90 8.75 2.87
C LYS A 58 -14.94 9.83 2.56
N ALA A 59 -15.87 10.08 3.49
CA ALA A 59 -16.88 11.12 3.34
C ALA A 59 -16.30 12.55 3.35
N ARG A 60 -15.10 12.73 3.92
CA ARG A 60 -14.38 14.01 3.94
C ARG A 60 -13.51 14.20 2.67
N ALA A 61 -13.27 13.13 1.93
CA ALA A 61 -12.38 13.13 0.77
C ALA A 61 -13.10 13.55 -0.52
N ASP A 62 -12.36 14.21 -1.43
CA ASP A 62 -12.79 14.48 -2.81
C ASP A 62 -12.55 13.24 -3.69
N TRP A 63 -11.48 12.50 -3.41
CA TRP A 63 -11.07 11.31 -4.14
C TRP A 63 -10.77 10.14 -3.21
N VAL A 64 -11.26 8.96 -3.58
CA VAL A 64 -10.92 7.70 -2.91
C VAL A 64 -10.23 6.79 -3.92
N VAL A 65 -8.99 6.43 -3.64
CA VAL A 65 -8.13 5.69 -4.57
C VAL A 65 -7.63 4.36 -3.99
N THR A 66 -7.20 3.48 -4.90
CA THR A 66 -6.40 2.30 -4.57
C THR A 66 -4.96 2.52 -5.05
N SER A 67 -4.00 1.72 -4.60
CA SER A 67 -2.61 1.82 -5.05
C SER A 67 -2.44 1.67 -6.57
N SER A 68 -3.40 1.05 -7.27
CA SER A 68 -3.34 0.85 -8.71
C SER A 68 -3.68 2.08 -9.55
N ILE A 69 -4.42 3.06 -8.98
CA ILE A 69 -4.86 4.29 -9.68
C ILE A 69 -4.36 5.56 -8.98
N ALA A 70 -3.61 5.42 -7.91
CA ALA A 70 -3.14 6.52 -7.09
C ALA A 70 -2.29 7.52 -7.89
N LEU A 71 -1.40 7.01 -8.72
CA LEU A 71 -0.53 7.82 -9.58
C LEU A 71 -1.33 8.56 -10.63
N ASP A 72 -2.23 7.88 -11.34
CA ASP A 72 -3.06 8.47 -12.40
C ASP A 72 -3.90 9.65 -11.88
N VAL A 73 -4.46 9.51 -10.64
CA VAL A 73 -5.24 10.59 -10.01
C VAL A 73 -4.34 11.76 -9.60
N ALA A 74 -3.14 11.49 -9.08
CA ALA A 74 -2.22 12.55 -8.69
C ALA A 74 -1.70 13.33 -9.93
N GLU A 75 -1.38 12.64 -11.01
CA GLU A 75 -1.00 13.26 -12.30
C GLU A 75 -2.14 14.12 -12.86
N HIS A 76 -3.37 13.60 -12.84
CA HIS A 76 -4.56 14.34 -13.27
C HIS A 76 -4.79 15.63 -12.47
N LEU A 77 -4.57 15.61 -11.15
CA LEU A 77 -4.70 16.80 -10.30
C LEU A 77 -3.53 17.78 -10.50
N ALA A 78 -2.31 17.26 -10.70
CA ALA A 78 -1.14 18.08 -11.00
C ALA A 78 -1.29 18.84 -12.34
N GLU A 79 -1.87 18.19 -13.37
CA GLU A 79 -2.18 18.84 -14.65
C GLU A 79 -3.18 20.02 -14.52
N GLN A 80 -3.93 20.06 -13.42
CA GLN A 80 -4.88 21.14 -13.08
C GLN A 80 -4.30 22.17 -12.11
N ASP A 81 -3.00 22.11 -11.81
CA ASP A 81 -2.31 22.94 -10.79
C ASP A 81 -2.95 22.83 -9.38
N LYS A 82 -3.52 21.67 -9.04
CA LYS A 82 -4.15 21.43 -7.74
C LYS A 82 -3.17 20.81 -6.77
N GLY A 83 -3.06 21.41 -5.57
CA GLY A 83 -2.38 20.79 -4.43
C GLY A 83 -3.22 19.66 -3.84
N ILE A 84 -2.58 18.64 -3.31
CA ILE A 84 -3.19 17.42 -2.78
C ILE A 84 -2.91 17.29 -1.28
N ILE A 85 -3.93 16.93 -0.49
CA ILE A 85 -3.77 16.27 0.80
C ILE A 85 -3.85 14.77 0.55
N TRP A 86 -2.85 14.03 0.98
CA TRP A 86 -2.79 12.58 0.85
C TRP A 86 -2.87 11.89 2.20
N ALA A 87 -3.78 10.94 2.38
CA ALA A 87 -3.93 10.10 3.56
C ALA A 87 -4.33 8.66 3.17
N PRO A 88 -4.18 7.66 4.07
CA PRO A 88 -3.54 7.72 5.37
C PRO A 88 -2.05 7.33 5.34
N ASP A 89 -1.55 6.72 4.25
CA ASP A 89 -0.19 6.15 4.16
C ASP A 89 0.80 7.16 3.57
N ARG A 90 1.77 7.59 4.41
CA ARG A 90 2.81 8.55 4.00
C ARG A 90 3.78 7.97 2.96
N HIS A 91 4.04 6.66 2.98
CA HIS A 91 4.99 6.04 2.06
C HIS A 91 4.41 5.96 0.65
N LEU A 92 3.14 5.49 0.53
CA LEU A 92 2.43 5.52 -0.74
C LEU A 92 2.29 6.96 -1.25
N GLY A 93 1.97 7.91 -0.37
CA GLY A 93 1.88 9.33 -0.73
C GLY A 93 3.23 9.93 -1.18
N ASP A 94 4.33 9.55 -0.53
CA ASP A 94 5.67 9.98 -0.92
C ASP A 94 6.09 9.38 -2.27
N TYR A 95 5.75 8.10 -2.51
CA TYR A 95 5.94 7.47 -3.80
C TYR A 95 5.16 8.21 -4.90
N VAL A 96 3.87 8.45 -4.68
CA VAL A 96 3.01 9.19 -5.62
C VAL A 96 3.55 10.58 -5.90
N ARG A 97 3.97 11.32 -4.86
CA ARG A 97 4.57 12.66 -4.98
C ARG A 97 5.81 12.67 -5.85
N ARG A 98 6.69 11.68 -5.69
CA ARG A 98 7.95 11.60 -6.45
C ARG A 98 7.72 11.25 -7.91
N GLU A 99 6.84 10.29 -8.17
CA GLU A 99 6.58 9.80 -9.52
C GLU A 99 5.76 10.80 -10.36
N SER A 100 4.73 11.45 -9.75
CA SER A 100 3.88 12.41 -10.46
C SER A 100 4.46 13.84 -10.50
N GLY A 101 5.35 14.18 -9.56
CA GLY A 101 5.79 15.56 -9.35
C GLY A 101 4.70 16.49 -8.77
N ALA A 102 3.55 15.96 -8.35
CA ALA A 102 2.45 16.71 -7.77
C ALA A 102 2.84 17.37 -6.42
N ASP A 103 2.21 18.51 -6.10
CA ASP A 103 2.30 19.12 -4.77
C ASP A 103 1.44 18.35 -3.77
N VAL A 104 2.05 17.44 -3.04
CA VAL A 104 1.38 16.54 -2.10
C VAL A 104 1.78 16.84 -0.67
N LEU A 105 0.80 17.19 0.15
CA LEU A 105 0.89 17.28 1.61
C LEU A 105 0.49 15.94 2.22
N LEU A 106 1.38 15.33 2.97
CA LEU A 106 1.21 14.00 3.51
C LEU A 106 0.61 14.01 4.92
N TRP A 107 -0.37 13.16 5.16
CA TRP A 107 -0.74 12.72 6.49
C TRP A 107 0.32 11.79 7.06
N ASP A 108 0.60 11.87 8.37
CA ASP A 108 1.68 11.09 9.02
C ASP A 108 1.17 9.72 9.54
N GLY A 109 0.62 8.90 8.67
CA GLY A 109 0.26 7.51 8.93
C GLY A 109 1.08 6.53 8.12
N ALA A 110 1.13 5.27 8.52
CA ALA A 110 1.86 4.22 7.80
C ALA A 110 1.23 2.83 7.98
N CYS A 111 1.40 1.98 6.97
CA CYS A 111 1.10 0.57 7.08
C CYS A 111 2.18 -0.13 7.90
N ILE A 112 1.83 -0.62 9.10
CA ILE A 112 2.79 -1.30 9.99
C ILE A 112 3.49 -2.49 9.32
N VAL A 113 2.79 -3.19 8.43
CA VAL A 113 3.35 -4.34 7.70
C VAL A 113 4.44 -3.90 6.74
N HIS A 114 4.18 -2.88 5.93
CA HIS A 114 5.12 -2.44 4.90
C HIS A 114 6.25 -1.60 5.48
N GLU A 115 6.01 -0.85 6.55
CA GLU A 115 7.05 -0.05 7.24
C GLU A 115 8.20 -0.91 7.81
N GLU A 116 7.90 -2.19 8.06
CA GLU A 116 8.90 -3.09 8.63
C GLU A 116 9.87 -3.71 7.63
N PHE A 117 9.63 -3.61 6.35
CA PHE A 117 10.63 -4.02 5.38
C PHE A 117 11.89 -3.15 5.50
N LYS A 118 13.05 -3.82 5.51
CA LYS A 118 14.35 -3.14 5.69
C LYS A 118 15.22 -3.31 4.45
N ALA A 119 15.68 -2.21 3.90
CA ALA A 119 16.57 -2.18 2.74
C ALA A 119 17.80 -3.09 2.89
N ARG A 120 18.36 -3.19 4.12
CA ARG A 120 19.49 -4.08 4.42
C ARG A 120 19.15 -5.54 4.14
N GLY A 121 18.03 -6.03 4.63
CA GLY A 121 17.62 -7.41 4.43
C GLY A 121 17.42 -7.77 2.97
N ILE A 122 16.89 -6.83 2.17
CA ILE A 122 16.76 -7.02 0.72
C ILE A 122 18.13 -7.08 0.05
N ARG A 123 19.07 -6.21 0.43
CA ARG A 123 20.46 -6.27 -0.08
C ARG A 123 21.15 -7.59 0.26
N ASP A 124 20.98 -8.07 1.48
CA ASP A 124 21.53 -9.35 1.93
C ASP A 124 20.96 -10.51 1.10
N LEU A 125 19.64 -10.51 0.82
CA LEU A 125 19.02 -11.51 -0.08
C LEU A 125 19.51 -11.39 -1.53
N LYS A 126 19.73 -10.18 -2.04
CA LYS A 126 20.29 -9.98 -3.38
C LYS A 126 21.71 -10.50 -3.51
N GLN A 127 22.52 -10.54 -2.43
CA GLN A 127 23.84 -11.19 -2.43
C GLN A 127 23.74 -12.70 -2.60
N VAL A 128 22.71 -13.32 -1.99
CA VAL A 128 22.46 -14.77 -2.08
C VAL A 128 21.78 -15.14 -3.40
N HIS A 129 20.91 -14.25 -3.90
CA HIS A 129 20.13 -14.43 -5.13
C HIS A 129 20.36 -13.26 -6.10
N PRO A 130 21.56 -13.15 -6.73
CA PRO A 130 21.93 -11.97 -7.52
C PRO A 130 21.03 -11.74 -8.75
N ASP A 131 20.47 -12.80 -9.31
CA ASP A 131 19.59 -12.75 -10.48
C ASP A 131 18.11 -12.54 -10.12
N ALA A 132 17.76 -12.52 -8.82
CA ALA A 132 16.37 -12.32 -8.40
C ALA A 132 15.93 -10.87 -8.64
N ALA A 133 14.73 -10.66 -9.17
CA ALA A 133 14.12 -9.34 -9.21
C ALA A 133 13.42 -9.00 -7.88
N VAL A 134 13.41 -7.73 -7.53
CA VAL A 134 12.78 -7.22 -6.31
C VAL A 134 11.45 -6.56 -6.67
N LEU A 135 10.36 -7.09 -6.13
CA LEU A 135 9.00 -6.57 -6.29
C LEU A 135 8.54 -5.93 -4.98
N VAL A 136 8.14 -4.67 -5.02
CA VAL A 136 7.84 -3.87 -3.82
C VAL A 136 6.46 -3.23 -3.92
N HIS A 137 5.70 -3.26 -2.82
CA HIS A 137 4.48 -2.47 -2.71
C HIS A 137 4.81 -1.01 -2.34
N PRO A 138 4.15 -0.01 -2.94
CA PRO A 138 4.50 1.39 -2.73
C PRO A 138 4.21 1.94 -1.32
N GLU A 139 3.53 1.20 -0.45
CA GLU A 139 3.43 1.49 0.99
C GLU A 139 4.74 1.24 1.76
N SER A 140 5.79 0.79 1.10
CA SER A 140 7.10 0.52 1.71
C SER A 140 7.93 1.80 1.84
N PRO A 141 8.86 1.87 2.82
CA PRO A 141 9.78 2.99 2.96
C PRO A 141 10.59 3.25 1.68
N ALA A 142 10.91 4.51 1.43
CA ALA A 142 11.66 4.94 0.24
C ALA A 142 12.94 4.14 -0.02
N ALA A 143 13.71 3.85 1.04
CA ALA A 143 14.95 3.07 0.93
C ALA A 143 14.73 1.61 0.48
N VAL A 144 13.51 1.08 0.62
CA VAL A 144 13.09 -0.22 0.11
C VAL A 144 12.66 -0.10 -1.35
N ILE A 145 11.86 0.94 -1.67
CA ILE A 145 11.42 1.27 -3.03
C ILE A 145 12.62 1.48 -3.97
N GLU A 146 13.69 2.15 -3.51
CA GLU A 146 14.92 2.38 -4.29
C GLU A 146 15.67 1.09 -4.69
N LEU A 147 15.37 -0.03 -4.06
CA LEU A 147 15.95 -1.35 -4.39
C LEU A 147 15.05 -2.18 -5.32
N ALA A 148 13.88 -1.68 -5.66
CA ALA A 148 12.91 -2.41 -6.46
C ALA A 148 13.28 -2.43 -7.95
N ASP A 149 13.11 -3.58 -8.57
CA ASP A 149 13.09 -3.72 -10.03
C ASP A 149 11.67 -3.41 -10.57
N HIS A 150 10.65 -3.55 -9.71
CA HIS A 150 9.27 -3.15 -10.00
C HIS A 150 8.54 -2.72 -8.73
N VAL A 151 7.87 -1.57 -8.79
CA VAL A 151 6.99 -1.06 -7.72
C VAL A 151 5.55 -1.07 -8.24
N GLY A 152 4.63 -1.59 -7.44
CA GLY A 152 3.23 -1.58 -7.85
C GLY A 152 2.27 -2.17 -6.82
N SER A 153 0.98 -2.03 -7.11
CA SER A 153 -0.11 -2.66 -6.36
C SER A 153 0.00 -4.20 -6.41
N THR A 154 -0.73 -4.88 -5.56
CA THR A 154 -0.80 -6.36 -5.53
C THR A 154 -1.05 -6.94 -6.93
N THR A 155 -1.97 -6.36 -7.71
CA THR A 155 -2.26 -6.82 -9.08
C THR A 155 -1.09 -6.57 -10.03
N GLN A 156 -0.44 -5.42 -9.94
CA GLN A 156 0.72 -5.06 -10.75
C GLN A 156 1.93 -5.95 -10.41
N ILE A 157 2.16 -6.26 -9.14
CA ILE A 157 3.20 -7.21 -8.68
C ILE A 157 2.97 -8.60 -9.27
N ILE A 158 1.74 -9.12 -9.22
CA ILE A 158 1.41 -10.44 -9.81
C ILE A 158 1.65 -10.42 -11.33
N ARG A 159 1.24 -9.36 -12.01
CA ARG A 159 1.45 -9.19 -13.43
C ARG A 159 2.94 -9.12 -13.77
N ALA A 160 3.71 -8.31 -13.07
CA ALA A 160 5.16 -8.20 -13.23
C ALA A 160 5.85 -9.55 -13.03
N ALA A 161 5.46 -10.31 -12.01
CA ALA A 161 5.98 -11.65 -11.78
C ALA A 161 5.73 -12.62 -12.95
N CYS A 162 4.61 -12.48 -13.67
CA CYS A 162 4.33 -13.28 -14.88
C CYS A 162 5.14 -12.82 -16.09
N GLU A 163 5.26 -11.51 -16.31
CA GLU A 163 5.80 -10.91 -17.52
C GLU A 163 7.33 -10.78 -17.50
N MET A 164 7.94 -10.57 -16.33
CA MET A 164 9.39 -10.41 -16.20
C MET A 164 10.13 -11.73 -16.47
N PRO A 165 11.33 -11.69 -17.08
CA PRO A 165 12.09 -12.90 -17.46
C PRO A 165 12.70 -13.65 -16.28
N GLN A 166 12.86 -13.02 -15.12
CA GLN A 166 13.49 -13.63 -13.94
C GLN A 166 12.71 -14.86 -13.46
N GLN A 167 13.45 -15.84 -12.95
CA GLN A 167 12.88 -17.06 -12.37
C GLN A 167 12.70 -16.95 -10.84
N THR A 168 13.40 -16.01 -10.21
CA THR A 168 13.36 -15.80 -8.76
C THR A 168 13.00 -14.36 -8.46
N PHE A 169 12.12 -14.17 -7.49
CA PHE A 169 11.66 -12.85 -7.06
C PHE A 169 11.76 -12.70 -5.55
N ILE A 170 12.27 -11.57 -5.08
CA ILE A 170 12.20 -11.12 -3.70
C ILE A 170 10.99 -10.19 -3.61
N VAL A 171 10.02 -10.53 -2.76
CA VAL A 171 8.73 -9.83 -2.69
C VAL A 171 8.57 -9.12 -1.37
N ALA A 172 8.48 -7.78 -1.41
CA ALA A 172 8.29 -6.92 -0.25
C ALA A 172 6.85 -6.38 -0.23
N THR A 173 5.93 -7.21 0.22
CA THR A 173 4.53 -6.89 0.51
C THR A 173 3.94 -7.95 1.46
N ASP A 174 2.66 -7.79 1.82
CA ASP A 174 1.95 -8.74 2.69
C ASP A 174 2.01 -10.18 2.18
N GLN A 175 2.18 -11.12 3.11
CA GLN A 175 2.39 -12.53 2.81
C GLN A 175 1.21 -13.18 2.06
N GLY A 176 0.02 -12.66 2.22
CA GLY A 176 -1.18 -13.18 1.54
C GLY A 176 -1.11 -13.20 0.00
N ILE A 177 -0.19 -12.42 -0.61
CA ILE A 177 0.01 -12.42 -2.06
C ILE A 177 0.64 -13.73 -2.59
N PHE A 178 1.43 -14.44 -1.77
CA PHE A 178 2.26 -15.56 -2.23
C PHE A 178 1.44 -16.69 -2.84
N TYR A 179 0.28 -17.00 -2.29
CA TYR A 179 -0.62 -17.98 -2.88
C TYR A 179 -1.02 -17.61 -4.32
N LYS A 180 -1.37 -16.35 -4.55
CA LYS A 180 -1.74 -15.86 -5.88
C LYS A 180 -0.56 -15.82 -6.85
N LEU A 181 0.62 -15.45 -6.37
CA LEU A 181 1.86 -15.49 -7.14
C LEU A 181 2.18 -16.91 -7.60
N GLN A 182 2.11 -17.88 -6.68
CA GLN A 182 2.37 -19.29 -6.99
C GLN A 182 1.32 -19.87 -7.96
N GLN A 183 0.06 -19.43 -7.88
CA GLN A 183 -0.96 -19.83 -8.86
C GLN A 183 -0.74 -19.21 -10.24
N ALA A 184 -0.34 -17.93 -10.29
CA ALA A 184 -0.17 -17.19 -11.55
C ALA A 184 1.13 -17.56 -12.28
N ALA A 185 2.21 -17.89 -11.55
CA ALA A 185 3.50 -18.24 -12.08
C ALA A 185 4.11 -19.43 -11.31
N PRO A 186 3.55 -20.66 -11.49
CA PRO A 186 3.91 -21.84 -10.71
C PRO A 186 5.37 -22.31 -10.88
N ASP A 187 5.99 -21.98 -12.02
CA ASP A 187 7.36 -22.35 -12.33
C ASP A 187 8.41 -21.38 -11.75
N LYS A 188 7.96 -20.31 -11.09
CA LYS A 188 8.82 -19.27 -10.52
C LYS A 188 8.97 -19.40 -9.01
N THR A 189 10.08 -18.91 -8.50
CA THR A 189 10.40 -18.93 -7.06
C THR A 189 10.14 -17.56 -6.46
N PHE A 190 9.42 -17.52 -5.35
CA PHE A 190 9.10 -16.31 -4.61
C PHE A 190 9.69 -16.37 -3.21
N ILE A 191 10.47 -15.37 -2.84
CA ILE A 191 11.16 -15.24 -1.55
C ILE A 191 10.56 -14.01 -0.86
N ILE A 192 10.05 -14.17 0.36
CA ILE A 192 9.57 -13.06 1.15
C ILE A 192 10.74 -12.17 1.58
N ALA A 193 10.61 -10.85 1.40
CA ALA A 193 11.58 -9.91 1.91
C ALA A 193 11.59 -9.95 3.45
N PRO A 194 12.77 -9.93 4.09
CA PRO A 194 12.85 -10.03 5.53
C PRO A 194 12.30 -8.76 6.20
N VAL A 195 11.58 -8.97 7.28
CA VAL A 195 11.05 -7.95 8.18
C VAL A 195 11.79 -8.02 9.51
N SER A 196 11.98 -6.90 10.18
CA SER A 196 12.68 -6.88 11.45
C SER A 196 11.71 -7.05 12.61
N TYR A 197 11.34 -8.31 12.90
CA TYR A 197 10.40 -8.56 13.99
C TYR A 197 10.73 -9.63 14.96
N THR A 198 10.42 -9.33 16.19
CA THR A 198 10.15 -10.31 17.24
C THR A 198 8.66 -10.52 17.50
N HIS A 199 7.80 -9.57 17.14
CA HIS A 199 6.38 -9.61 17.54
C HIS A 199 5.41 -10.15 16.48
N LEU A 200 5.72 -10.11 15.20
CA LEU A 200 4.89 -10.75 14.16
C LEU A 200 5.08 -12.26 14.05
N ARG A 201 6.16 -12.81 14.59
CA ARG A 201 6.30 -14.29 14.71
C ARG A 201 5.19 -14.94 15.52
N ALA A 202 4.53 -14.19 16.42
CA ALA A 202 3.40 -14.70 17.18
C ALA A 202 2.16 -14.98 16.33
N HIS A 203 2.01 -14.32 15.19
CA HIS A 203 0.92 -14.56 14.25
C HIS A 203 1.21 -15.69 13.24
N GLU A 204 2.49 -15.93 12.94
CA GLU A 204 2.89 -17.04 12.06
C GLU A 204 2.75 -18.41 12.73
N THR A 205 2.82 -18.48 14.07
CA THR A 205 2.70 -19.74 14.83
C THR A 205 1.25 -20.19 15.05
N LEU A 206 0.26 -19.42 14.67
CA LEU A 206 -1.17 -19.75 14.81
C LEU A 206 -1.84 -20.26 13.52
N ILE A 207 -1.09 -20.49 12.45
CA ILE A 207 -1.60 -20.94 11.14
C ILE A 207 -1.24 -22.42 10.84
N TYR A 208 -0.95 -23.20 11.89
CA TYR A 208 -0.79 -24.67 11.78
C TYR A 208 -1.77 -25.41 12.66
#